data_6d61575b38e655ab1999ade184bfba48
#
_entry.id   6d61575b38e655ab1999ade184bfba48
#
_cell.length_a   1.000
_cell.length_b   1.000
_cell.length_c   1.000
_cell.angle_alpha   90.00
_cell.angle_beta   90.00
_cell.angle_gamma   90.00
#
_symmetry.space_group_name_H-M   'P 1'
#
loop_
_entity.id
_entity.type
_entity.pdbx_description
1 polymer ?
#
loop_
_entity_poly.entity_id
_entity_poly.type
_entity_poly.pdbx_seq_one_letter_code
_entity_poly.pdbx_strand_id
1 'polypeptide(L)'
;MASVKSILTGLVGLLIIASLIGYSGEEIIEEVPIPDAGLCGVTKDAYSDVPGSGAAIDIDVDVSWDENTVWIGIIDIETYNSLEKIGENSDGHIVTTESCENAQYIVGGPKLANAGSFDWEPNGEPFHIMIGSLDEPEDEEDDEEDPWPFDSRVNSMTFVGEFTVKVEYQATGGWGTILALFLVELLLVSALVGNKS
;
A
#
# COMPACT_ATOMS: atom_id res chain seq x y z
N MET A 1 -8.47 -32.50 37.94
CA MET A 1 -7.95 -31.13 37.67
C MET A 1 -6.97 -31.19 36.50
N ALA A 2 -7.16 -30.35 35.47
CA ALA A 2 -6.20 -30.28 34.39
C ALA A 2 -4.86 -29.80 34.96
N SER A 3 -3.74 -30.44 34.54
CA SER A 3 -2.43 -30.00 34.98
C SER A 3 -2.10 -28.63 34.32
N VAL A 4 -1.33 -27.80 34.98
CA VAL A 4 -0.87 -26.52 34.42
C VAL A 4 -0.25 -26.71 33.03
N LYS A 5 0.48 -27.82 32.83
CA LYS A 5 1.08 -28.18 31.53
C LYS A 5 0.02 -28.41 30.44
N SER A 6 -1.08 -29.10 30.75
CA SER A 6 -2.17 -29.33 29.78
C SER A 6 -2.87 -28.02 29.38
N ILE A 7 -3.03 -27.08 30.32
CA ILE A 7 -3.61 -25.76 30.05
C ILE A 7 -2.66 -24.99 29.11
N LEU A 8 -1.36 -25.00 29.42
CA LEU A 8 -0.37 -24.29 28.63
C LEU A 8 -0.27 -24.83 27.18
N THR A 9 -0.26 -26.14 26.99
CA THR A 9 -0.34 -26.80 25.68
C THR A 9 -1.59 -26.36 24.92
N GLY A 10 -2.76 -26.35 25.56
CA GLY A 10 -3.98 -25.85 24.92
C GLY A 10 -3.90 -24.38 24.49
N LEU A 11 -3.28 -23.52 25.30
CA LEU A 11 -3.10 -22.10 24.97
C LEU A 11 -2.12 -21.91 23.78
N VAL A 12 -1.01 -22.64 23.75
CA VAL A 12 -0.06 -22.56 22.61
C VAL A 12 -0.71 -23.08 21.33
N GLY A 13 -1.48 -24.18 21.40
CA GLY A 13 -2.26 -24.67 20.26
C GLY A 13 -3.25 -23.62 19.72
N LEU A 14 -3.94 -22.90 20.60
CA LEU A 14 -4.82 -21.79 20.19
C LEU A 14 -4.05 -20.63 19.56
N LEU A 15 -2.85 -20.31 20.06
CA LEU A 15 -2.01 -19.27 19.47
C LEU A 15 -1.50 -19.65 18.06
N ILE A 16 -1.18 -20.94 17.86
CA ILE A 16 -0.83 -21.45 16.51
C ILE A 16 -2.01 -21.25 15.56
N ILE A 17 -3.21 -21.65 15.97
CA ILE A 17 -4.41 -21.50 15.14
C ILE A 17 -4.69 -20.03 14.83
N ALA A 18 -4.63 -19.16 15.85
CA ALA A 18 -4.83 -17.73 15.67
C ALA A 18 -3.79 -17.10 14.73
N SER A 19 -2.52 -17.54 14.84
CA SER A 19 -1.42 -17.08 13.97
C SER A 19 -1.60 -17.53 12.52
N LEU A 20 -2.19 -18.71 12.29
CA LEU A 20 -2.47 -19.22 10.94
C LEU A 20 -3.70 -18.57 10.29
N ILE A 21 -4.73 -18.26 11.08
CA ILE A 21 -5.94 -17.60 10.59
C ILE A 21 -5.65 -16.12 10.32
N GLY A 22 -4.84 -15.50 11.20
CA GLY A 22 -4.47 -14.10 11.08
C GLY A 22 -5.60 -13.13 11.40
N TYR A 23 -5.40 -11.91 10.94
CA TYR A 23 -6.34 -10.80 10.99
C TYR A 23 -6.50 -10.21 9.60
N SER A 24 -7.72 -9.94 9.19
CA SER A 24 -8.01 -9.25 7.93
C SER A 24 -8.87 -8.02 8.20
N GLY A 25 -8.71 -7.02 7.37
CA GLY A 25 -9.50 -5.80 7.39
C GLY A 25 -9.69 -5.26 5.99
N GLU A 26 -10.60 -4.32 5.90
CA GLU A 26 -10.96 -3.62 4.66
C GLU A 26 -11.11 -2.14 5.00
N GLU A 27 -10.60 -1.29 4.12
CA GLU A 27 -10.78 0.15 4.18
C GLU A 27 -11.22 0.65 2.80
N ILE A 28 -12.23 1.50 2.77
CA ILE A 28 -12.73 2.14 1.56
C ILE A 28 -12.43 3.62 1.69
N ILE A 29 -11.68 4.15 0.72
CA ILE A 29 -11.31 5.55 0.63
C ILE A 29 -12.11 6.13 -0.52
N GLU A 30 -13.11 6.94 -0.18
CA GLU A 30 -13.95 7.66 -1.13
C GLU A 30 -13.35 9.02 -1.47
N GLU A 31 -13.80 9.62 -2.57
CA GLU A 31 -13.42 10.97 -2.98
C GLU A 31 -11.89 11.16 -3.20
N VAL A 32 -11.22 10.12 -3.72
CA VAL A 32 -9.81 10.23 -4.11
C VAL A 32 -9.72 11.07 -5.38
N PRO A 33 -8.98 12.20 -5.38
CA PRO A 33 -8.98 13.09 -6.53
C PRO A 33 -8.19 12.52 -7.70
N ILE A 34 -8.71 12.68 -8.91
CA ILE A 34 -8.06 12.28 -10.17
C ILE A 34 -7.19 13.44 -10.65
N PRO A 35 -5.86 13.28 -10.77
CA PRO A 35 -4.98 14.29 -11.35
C PRO A 35 -5.33 14.57 -12.80
N ASP A 36 -5.08 15.80 -13.24
CA ASP A 36 -5.23 16.18 -14.64
C ASP A 36 -4.32 15.35 -15.56
N ALA A 37 -4.71 15.25 -16.82
CA ALA A 37 -4.00 14.46 -17.83
C ALA A 37 -2.52 14.87 -17.92
N GLY A 38 -1.63 13.87 -17.96
CA GLY A 38 -0.18 14.08 -17.99
C GLY A 38 0.47 14.47 -16.66
N LEU A 39 -0.33 14.66 -15.60
CA LEU A 39 0.16 14.94 -14.25
C LEU A 39 -0.04 13.74 -13.33
N CYS A 40 0.75 13.70 -12.26
CA CYS A 40 0.57 12.75 -11.17
C CYS A 40 0.57 13.46 -9.82
N GLY A 41 -0.26 12.97 -8.95
CA GLY A 41 -0.23 13.30 -7.54
C GLY A 41 0.60 12.27 -6.76
N VAL A 42 1.46 12.72 -5.87
CA VAL A 42 2.20 11.85 -4.96
C VAL A 42 2.03 12.35 -3.52
N THR A 43 1.83 11.45 -2.57
CA THR A 43 1.70 11.82 -1.16
C THR A 43 2.97 12.50 -0.67
N LYS A 44 2.83 13.65 -0.02
CA LYS A 44 3.96 14.45 0.48
C LYS A 44 4.67 13.75 1.63
N ASP A 45 3.89 13.22 2.56
CA ASP A 45 4.40 12.48 3.70
C ASP A 45 4.51 10.99 3.36
N ALA A 46 5.62 10.39 3.76
CA ALA A 46 5.82 8.95 3.60
C ALA A 46 5.02 8.16 4.64
N TYR A 47 4.45 7.06 4.23
CA TYR A 47 3.89 6.05 5.14
C TYR A 47 5.04 5.21 5.72
N SER A 48 5.29 5.33 7.02
CA SER A 48 6.41 4.67 7.71
C SER A 48 5.97 3.66 8.78
N ASP A 49 4.68 3.64 9.12
CA ASP A 49 4.17 2.84 10.23
C ASP A 49 3.58 1.48 9.77
N VAL A 50 3.72 1.15 8.49
CA VAL A 50 3.28 -0.13 7.95
C VAL A 50 4.36 -1.18 8.23
N PRO A 51 4.05 -2.21 9.03
CA PRO A 51 5.02 -3.26 9.30
C PRO A 51 5.31 -4.05 8.02
N GLY A 52 6.55 -4.54 7.91
CA GLY A 52 6.94 -5.38 6.78
C GLY A 52 6.63 -6.85 7.00
N SER A 53 6.31 -7.54 5.91
CA SER A 53 6.24 -8.99 5.86
C SER A 53 7.60 -9.62 6.17
N GLY A 54 7.61 -10.76 6.85
CA GLY A 54 8.84 -11.46 7.19
C GLY A 54 8.67 -12.60 8.17
N ALA A 55 9.74 -12.92 8.92
CA ALA A 55 9.74 -14.08 9.81
C ALA A 55 8.71 -13.98 10.96
N ALA A 56 8.38 -12.76 11.42
CA ALA A 56 7.49 -12.55 12.56
C ALA A 56 6.01 -12.44 12.13
N ILE A 57 5.76 -11.71 11.07
CA ILE A 57 4.43 -11.44 10.52
C ILE A 57 4.50 -11.50 9.00
N ASP A 58 3.43 -11.94 8.38
CA ASP A 58 3.23 -11.95 6.93
C ASP A 58 2.02 -11.08 6.63
N ILE A 59 2.17 -10.12 5.71
CA ILE A 59 1.16 -9.13 5.39
C ILE A 59 0.98 -9.09 3.88
N ASP A 60 -0.25 -9.34 3.46
CA ASP A 60 -0.71 -9.19 2.09
C ASP A 60 -1.67 -7.99 2.04
N VAL A 61 -1.48 -7.13 1.07
CA VAL A 61 -2.34 -5.97 0.79
C VAL A 61 -2.83 -6.05 -0.64
N ASP A 62 -4.14 -6.01 -0.82
CA ASP A 62 -4.81 -5.94 -2.11
C ASP A 62 -5.40 -4.54 -2.26
N VAL A 63 -4.99 -3.82 -3.30
CA VAL A 63 -5.47 -2.48 -3.62
C VAL A 63 -6.25 -2.56 -4.92
N SER A 64 -7.49 -2.09 -4.90
CA SER A 64 -8.36 -2.04 -6.07
C SER A 64 -9.08 -0.69 -6.16
N TRP A 65 -9.45 -0.30 -7.39
CA TRP A 65 -10.16 0.96 -7.66
C TRP A 65 -11.16 0.79 -8.78
N ASP A 66 -12.17 1.65 -8.81
CA ASP A 66 -13.34 1.57 -9.69
C ASP A 66 -13.22 2.41 -10.97
N GLU A 67 -12.16 3.22 -11.12
CA GLU A 67 -11.96 4.09 -12.28
C GLU A 67 -10.87 3.52 -13.21
N ASN A 68 -11.22 3.27 -14.46
CA ASN A 68 -10.33 2.62 -15.44
C ASN A 68 -9.37 3.57 -16.16
N THR A 69 -9.55 4.88 -16.01
CA THR A 69 -8.67 5.92 -16.55
C THR A 69 -7.58 6.33 -15.57
N VAL A 70 -7.58 5.73 -14.38
CA VAL A 70 -6.65 6.04 -13.30
C VAL A 70 -5.75 4.85 -13.01
N TRP A 71 -4.55 5.12 -12.58
CA TRP A 71 -3.64 4.15 -12.03
C TRP A 71 -3.13 4.58 -10.65
N ILE A 72 -2.85 3.61 -9.81
CA ILE A 72 -2.22 3.79 -8.50
C ILE A 72 -0.89 3.05 -8.49
N GLY A 73 0.12 3.60 -7.84
CA GLY A 73 1.41 2.96 -7.67
C GLY A 73 2.06 3.32 -6.34
N ILE A 74 2.94 2.45 -5.88
CA ILE A 74 3.74 2.65 -4.68
C ILE A 74 5.18 2.89 -5.11
N ILE A 75 5.79 3.94 -4.58
CA ILE A 75 7.18 4.31 -4.83
C ILE A 75 7.95 4.40 -3.50
N ASP A 76 9.25 4.18 -3.56
CA ASP A 76 10.14 4.37 -2.41
C ASP A 76 10.56 5.83 -2.23
N ILE A 77 11.23 6.10 -1.11
CA ILE A 77 11.76 7.43 -0.75
C ILE A 77 12.79 7.92 -1.79
N GLU A 78 13.60 7.03 -2.36
CA GLU A 78 14.64 7.40 -3.32
C GLU A 78 13.99 7.91 -4.62
N THR A 79 13.02 7.18 -5.12
CA THR A 79 12.19 7.59 -6.27
C THR A 79 11.48 8.92 -5.98
N TYR A 80 10.80 9.05 -4.83
CA TYR A 80 10.15 10.30 -4.44
C TYR A 80 11.09 11.52 -4.43
N ASN A 81 12.31 11.34 -3.93
CA ASN A 81 13.31 12.41 -3.89
C ASN A 81 13.85 12.78 -5.27
N SER A 82 13.78 11.87 -6.23
CA SER A 82 14.22 12.10 -7.62
C SER A 82 13.16 12.79 -8.49
N LEU A 83 11.90 12.86 -8.04
CA LEU A 83 10.82 13.49 -8.81
C LEU A 83 11.02 15.00 -8.91
N GLU A 84 10.76 15.54 -10.09
CA GLU A 84 10.65 16.98 -10.30
C GLU A 84 9.25 17.45 -9.85
N LYS A 85 9.22 18.16 -8.75
CA LYS A 85 7.98 18.60 -8.08
C LYS A 85 7.61 19.98 -8.61
N ILE A 86 6.42 20.10 -9.18
CA ILE A 86 5.94 21.32 -9.83
C ILE A 86 4.90 22.09 -8.99
N GLY A 87 4.27 21.46 -8.01
CA GLY A 87 3.27 22.10 -7.16
C GLY A 87 2.81 21.25 -5.99
N GLU A 88 1.94 21.81 -5.17
CA GLU A 88 1.26 21.13 -4.06
C GLU A 88 -0.23 21.41 -4.16
N ASN A 89 -1.08 20.46 -3.73
CA ASN A 89 -2.52 20.70 -3.63
C ASN A 89 -2.84 21.71 -2.51
N SER A 90 -4.08 22.22 -2.49
CA SER A 90 -4.54 23.21 -1.52
C SER A 90 -4.37 22.77 -0.06
N ASP A 91 -4.43 21.50 0.20
CA ASP A 91 -4.33 20.92 1.55
C ASP A 91 -2.87 20.57 1.92
N GLY A 92 -1.92 20.70 0.98
CA GLY A 92 -0.50 20.46 1.19
C GLY A 92 -0.13 18.99 1.42
N HIS A 93 -1.04 18.05 1.11
CA HIS A 93 -0.83 16.62 1.32
C HIS A 93 -0.33 15.90 0.07
N ILE A 94 -0.56 16.47 -1.12
CA ILE A 94 -0.18 15.89 -2.40
C ILE A 94 0.75 16.85 -3.13
N VAL A 95 1.83 16.31 -3.66
CA VAL A 95 2.79 17.02 -4.52
C VAL A 95 2.55 16.58 -5.95
N THR A 96 2.58 17.53 -6.88
CA THR A 96 2.40 17.26 -8.32
C THR A 96 3.74 17.08 -9.02
N THR A 97 3.80 16.15 -9.98
CA THR A 97 4.97 15.90 -10.84
C THR A 97 4.52 15.48 -12.23
N GLU A 98 5.34 15.79 -13.25
CA GLU A 98 5.20 15.30 -14.64
C GLU A 98 6.00 14.01 -14.88
N SER A 99 6.77 13.55 -13.89
CA SER A 99 7.68 12.41 -14.04
C SER A 99 7.03 11.04 -13.83
N CYS A 100 5.74 10.91 -14.08
CA CYS A 100 4.94 9.73 -13.81
C CYS A 100 5.44 8.45 -14.48
N GLU A 101 5.67 8.53 -15.80
CA GLU A 101 6.04 7.36 -16.60
C GLU A 101 7.44 6.83 -16.28
N ASN A 102 8.32 7.70 -15.80
CA ASN A 102 9.72 7.41 -15.53
C ASN A 102 10.00 7.02 -14.08
N ALA A 103 8.98 7.12 -13.20
CA ALA A 103 9.13 6.72 -11.81
C ALA A 103 9.37 5.21 -11.68
N GLN A 104 10.16 4.83 -10.67
CA GLN A 104 10.37 3.42 -10.33
C GLN A 104 9.32 2.99 -9.31
N TYR A 105 8.40 2.14 -9.75
CA TYR A 105 7.33 1.62 -8.89
C TYR A 105 7.79 0.35 -8.20
N ILE A 106 7.51 0.25 -6.89
CA ILE A 106 7.61 -1.00 -6.12
C ILE A 106 6.52 -1.94 -6.63
N VAL A 107 5.29 -1.40 -6.79
CA VAL A 107 4.13 -2.11 -7.34
C VAL A 107 3.16 -1.10 -7.92
N GLY A 108 2.28 -1.53 -8.81
CA GLY A 108 1.31 -0.66 -9.47
C GLY A 108 1.91 0.19 -10.58
N GLY A 109 1.39 1.42 -10.73
CA GLY A 109 1.81 2.39 -11.74
C GLY A 109 1.12 2.24 -13.10
N PRO A 110 1.49 3.07 -14.10
CA PRO A 110 0.77 3.18 -15.38
C PRO A 110 0.62 1.86 -16.15
N LYS A 111 1.57 0.94 -15.98
CA LYS A 111 1.56 -0.35 -16.69
C LYS A 111 0.46 -1.30 -16.21
N LEU A 112 -0.04 -1.11 -15.00
CA LEU A 112 -1.11 -1.92 -14.39
C LEU A 112 -2.46 -1.20 -14.36
N ALA A 113 -2.58 -0.04 -14.94
CA ALA A 113 -3.78 0.78 -14.94
C ALA A 113 -5.03 0.02 -15.42
N ASN A 114 -4.91 -0.78 -16.48
CA ASN A 114 -6.00 -1.58 -17.02
C ASN A 114 -6.41 -2.76 -16.11
N ALA A 115 -5.63 -3.09 -15.09
CA ALA A 115 -5.96 -4.16 -14.15
C ALA A 115 -6.95 -3.69 -13.07
N GLY A 116 -6.96 -2.38 -12.73
CA GLY A 116 -7.80 -1.81 -11.68
C GLY A 116 -7.46 -2.31 -10.26
N SER A 117 -6.37 -3.07 -10.11
CA SER A 117 -5.90 -3.61 -8.83
C SER A 117 -4.46 -4.08 -8.89
N PHE A 118 -3.85 -4.22 -7.73
CA PHE A 118 -2.58 -4.94 -7.53
C PHE A 118 -2.49 -5.52 -6.12
N ASP A 119 -1.72 -6.61 -6.00
CA ASP A 119 -1.33 -7.20 -4.72
C ASP A 119 0.05 -6.68 -4.31
N TRP A 120 0.25 -6.47 -3.01
CA TRP A 120 1.49 -5.96 -2.46
C TRP A 120 1.82 -6.55 -1.10
N GLU A 121 3.06 -7.00 -0.96
CA GLU A 121 3.65 -7.42 0.32
C GLU A 121 4.58 -6.30 0.82
N PRO A 122 4.19 -5.52 1.85
CA PRO A 122 5.04 -4.46 2.38
C PRO A 122 6.32 -5.04 3.00
N ASN A 123 7.45 -4.37 2.77
CA ASN A 123 8.76 -4.77 3.31
C ASN A 123 9.14 -4.03 4.61
N GLY A 124 8.25 -3.15 5.11
CA GLY A 124 8.48 -2.32 6.28
C GLY A 124 9.32 -1.07 6.03
N GLU A 125 9.72 -0.81 4.79
CA GLU A 125 10.36 0.43 4.42
C GLU A 125 9.32 1.54 4.17
N PRO A 126 9.65 2.80 4.46
CA PRO A 126 8.75 3.91 4.16
C PRO A 126 8.49 4.05 2.66
N PHE A 127 7.27 4.38 2.30
CA PHE A 127 6.84 4.51 0.92
C PHE A 127 5.91 5.71 0.71
N HIS A 128 5.71 6.08 -0.55
CA HIS A 128 4.73 7.07 -0.99
C HIS A 128 3.73 6.41 -1.93
N ILE A 129 2.51 6.96 -1.97
CA ILE A 129 1.48 6.56 -2.92
C ILE A 129 1.46 7.59 -4.05
N MET A 130 1.48 7.11 -5.28
CA MET A 130 1.40 7.94 -6.48
C MET A 130 0.14 7.55 -7.26
N ILE A 131 -0.56 8.56 -7.77
CA ILE A 131 -1.79 8.43 -8.54
C ILE A 131 -1.62 9.23 -9.82
N GLY A 132 -2.09 8.71 -10.95
CA GLY A 132 -2.09 9.44 -12.20
C GLY A 132 -3.24 9.03 -13.11
N SER A 133 -3.49 9.86 -14.12
CA SER A 133 -4.47 9.61 -15.18
C SER A 133 -3.80 8.97 -16.39
N LEU A 134 -4.56 8.13 -17.10
CA LEU A 134 -4.21 7.58 -18.42
C LEU A 134 -4.74 8.45 -19.57
N ASP A 135 -5.58 9.42 -19.26
CA ASP A 135 -6.11 10.30 -20.26
C ASP A 135 -4.94 11.06 -20.92
N GLU A 136 -4.93 11.09 -22.24
CA GLU A 136 -3.99 11.94 -22.96
C GLU A 136 -4.39 13.40 -22.72
N PRO A 137 -3.42 14.32 -22.54
CA PRO A 137 -3.72 15.74 -22.48
C PRO A 137 -4.52 16.10 -23.75
N GLU A 138 -5.69 16.73 -23.57
CA GLU A 138 -6.38 17.28 -24.73
C GLU A 138 -5.42 18.25 -25.43
N ASP A 139 -5.06 17.95 -26.68
CA ASP A 139 -4.33 18.90 -27.52
C ASP A 139 -5.20 20.16 -27.56
N GLU A 140 -4.89 21.14 -26.72
CA GLU A 140 -5.48 22.46 -26.86
C GLU A 140 -5.13 22.89 -28.28
N GLU A 141 -6.13 22.81 -29.22
CA GLU A 141 -5.98 23.42 -30.54
C GLU A 141 -5.53 24.86 -30.28
N ASP A 142 -4.36 25.20 -30.84
CA ASP A 142 -3.69 26.51 -30.75
C ASP A 142 -4.67 27.65 -31.13
N ASP A 143 -5.62 27.95 -30.24
CA ASP A 143 -6.46 29.14 -30.34
C ASP A 143 -5.68 30.34 -29.78
N GLU A 144 -4.99 30.99 -30.73
CA GLU A 144 -4.50 32.37 -30.68
C GLU A 144 -3.63 32.75 -29.46
N GLU A 145 -2.37 33.08 -29.81
CA GLU A 145 -1.38 33.79 -29.01
C GLU A 145 -1.95 34.65 -27.87
N ASP A 146 -2.09 34.08 -26.69
CA ASP A 146 -2.30 34.88 -25.49
C ASP A 146 -0.90 35.47 -25.09
N PRO A 147 -0.72 36.79 -25.14
CA PRO A 147 0.60 37.43 -24.96
C PRO A 147 1.07 37.48 -23.47
N TRP A 148 0.51 36.68 -22.59
CA TRP A 148 0.90 36.69 -21.17
C TRP A 148 1.91 35.58 -20.87
N PRO A 149 3.15 35.91 -20.48
CA PRO A 149 4.22 34.94 -20.25
C PRO A 149 4.17 34.25 -18.87
N PHE A 150 3.01 34.08 -18.30
CA PHE A 150 2.86 33.32 -17.07
C PHE A 150 2.01 32.09 -17.35
N ASP A 151 2.68 30.96 -17.42
CA ASP A 151 2.08 29.65 -17.43
C ASP A 151 1.20 29.50 -16.18
N SER A 152 -0.08 29.78 -16.34
CA SER A 152 -1.09 29.68 -15.27
C SER A 152 -1.37 28.22 -14.86
N ARG A 153 -0.79 27.25 -15.56
CA ARG A 153 -0.92 25.82 -15.26
C ARG A 153 -0.22 25.41 -13.97
N VAL A 154 0.74 26.21 -13.49
CA VAL A 154 1.57 25.88 -12.31
C VAL A 154 0.87 26.14 -10.98
N ASN A 155 -0.27 26.79 -10.93
CA ASN A 155 -0.88 27.24 -9.66
C ASN A 155 -2.25 26.65 -9.30
N SER A 156 -2.83 25.77 -10.11
CA SER A 156 -4.02 25.03 -9.72
C SER A 156 -3.92 23.61 -10.23
N MET A 157 -3.63 22.68 -9.34
CA MET A 157 -3.84 21.29 -9.57
C MET A 157 -5.32 21.11 -9.88
N THR A 158 -5.66 20.95 -11.14
CA THR A 158 -7.03 20.71 -11.56
C THR A 158 -7.28 19.22 -11.38
N PHE A 159 -8.19 18.88 -10.49
CA PHE A 159 -8.72 17.53 -10.38
C PHE A 159 -9.93 17.44 -11.31
N VAL A 160 -9.92 16.46 -12.20
CA VAL A 160 -11.00 16.25 -13.17
C VAL A 160 -12.13 15.36 -12.66
N GLY A 161 -11.98 14.78 -11.49
CA GLY A 161 -12.97 13.89 -10.89
C GLY A 161 -12.50 13.29 -9.57
N GLU A 162 -13.27 12.34 -9.09
CA GLU A 162 -13.01 11.58 -7.88
C GLU A 162 -13.31 10.10 -8.13
N PHE A 163 -12.61 9.21 -7.46
CA PHE A 163 -12.80 7.77 -7.55
C PHE A 163 -12.67 7.11 -6.18
N THR A 164 -13.03 5.84 -6.10
CA THR A 164 -13.00 5.07 -4.87
C THR A 164 -11.87 4.06 -4.90
N VAL A 165 -11.10 4.01 -3.81
CA VAL A 165 -10.04 3.02 -3.60
C VAL A 165 -10.45 2.09 -2.47
N LYS A 166 -10.38 0.80 -2.73
CA LYS A 166 -10.58 -0.26 -1.75
C LYS A 166 -9.24 -0.88 -1.42
N VAL A 167 -8.91 -0.93 -0.14
CA VAL A 167 -7.72 -1.58 0.40
C VAL A 167 -8.15 -2.73 1.29
N GLU A 168 -7.84 -3.95 0.89
CA GLU A 168 -8.01 -5.15 1.70
C GLU A 168 -6.64 -5.60 2.21
N TYR A 169 -6.57 -5.99 3.47
CA TYR A 169 -5.31 -6.49 4.02
C TYR A 169 -5.54 -7.72 4.88
N GLN A 170 -4.57 -8.61 4.81
CA GLN A 170 -4.48 -9.80 5.64
C GLN A 170 -3.12 -9.87 6.32
N ALA A 171 -3.12 -10.05 7.63
CA ALA A 171 -1.91 -10.24 8.42
C ALA A 171 -1.95 -11.59 9.11
N THR A 172 -0.97 -12.43 8.87
CA THR A 172 -0.82 -13.76 9.48
C THR A 172 0.49 -13.86 10.25
N GLY A 173 0.65 -14.90 11.03
CA GLY A 173 1.96 -15.16 11.65
C GLY A 173 2.97 -15.58 10.60
N GLY A 174 4.08 -14.86 10.50
CA GLY A 174 5.17 -15.22 9.62
C GLY A 174 5.79 -16.58 9.99
N TRP A 175 6.53 -17.17 9.04
CA TRP A 175 7.09 -18.52 9.17
C TRP A 175 7.91 -18.73 10.45
N GLY A 176 8.63 -17.70 10.91
CA GLY A 176 9.42 -17.77 12.15
C GLY A 176 8.56 -17.87 13.40
N THR A 177 7.47 -17.10 13.45
CA THR A 177 6.48 -17.15 14.56
C THR A 177 5.82 -18.53 14.61
N ILE A 178 5.36 -19.04 13.46
CA ILE A 178 4.73 -20.37 13.37
C ILE A 178 5.70 -21.44 13.82
N LEU A 179 6.94 -21.43 13.31
CA LEU A 179 7.98 -22.39 13.69
C LEU A 179 8.28 -22.33 15.20
N ALA A 180 8.43 -21.13 15.77
CA ALA A 180 8.69 -20.96 17.20
C ALA A 180 7.57 -21.53 18.05
N LEU A 181 6.31 -21.26 17.71
CA LEU A 181 5.14 -21.79 18.40
C LEU A 181 5.08 -23.34 18.31
N PHE A 182 5.36 -23.93 17.14
CA PHE A 182 5.41 -25.38 16.99
C PHE A 182 6.52 -26.02 17.84
N LEU A 183 7.70 -25.40 17.93
CA LEU A 183 8.80 -25.90 18.78
C LEU A 183 8.41 -25.85 20.25
N VAL A 184 7.79 -24.76 20.71
CA VAL A 184 7.28 -24.65 22.09
C VAL A 184 6.24 -25.73 22.37
N GLU A 185 5.29 -25.94 21.45
CA GLU A 185 4.27 -26.97 21.60
C GLU A 185 4.87 -28.36 21.70
N LEU A 186 5.84 -28.70 20.85
CA LEU A 186 6.54 -29.98 20.85
C LEU A 186 7.25 -30.22 22.19
N LEU A 187 7.90 -29.20 22.76
CA LEU A 187 8.53 -29.28 24.07
C LEU A 187 7.50 -29.53 25.19
N LEU A 188 6.36 -28.83 25.16
CA LEU A 188 5.30 -29.01 26.13
C LEU A 188 4.67 -30.41 26.08
N VAL A 189 4.38 -30.90 24.88
CA VAL A 189 3.85 -32.26 24.66
C VAL A 189 4.85 -33.30 25.14
N SER A 190 6.16 -33.17 24.81
CA SER A 190 7.22 -34.07 25.26
C SER A 190 7.31 -34.11 26.79
N ALA A 191 7.18 -32.93 27.44
CA ALA A 191 7.18 -32.84 28.91
C ALA A 191 5.90 -33.46 29.57
N LEU A 192 4.78 -33.52 28.85
CA LEU A 192 3.57 -34.19 29.29
C LEU A 192 3.70 -35.72 29.21
N VAL A 193 4.27 -36.22 28.10
CA VAL A 193 4.43 -37.69 27.88
C VAL A 193 5.52 -38.26 28.79
N GLY A 194 6.68 -37.58 28.89
CA GLY A 194 7.79 -38.05 29.72
C GLY A 194 7.51 -38.10 31.22
N ASN A 195 6.50 -37.40 31.72
CA ASN A 195 6.13 -37.42 33.14
C ASN A 195 5.15 -38.54 33.50
N LYS A 196 4.76 -39.40 32.55
CA LYS A 196 3.89 -40.58 32.75
C LYS A 196 4.65 -41.89 32.85
N SER A 197 5.99 -41.85 32.72
CA SER A 197 6.91 -42.99 32.93
C SER A 197 7.46 -42.95 34.34
#